data_ef1cffce5cfebccf9082c403b0c90549
#
_entry.id   ef1cffce5cfebccf9082c403b0c90549
#
_cell.length_a   1.000
_cell.length_b   1.000
_cell.length_c   1.000
_cell.angle_alpha   90.00
_cell.angle_beta   90.00
_cell.angle_gamma   90.00
#
_symmetry.space_group_name_H-M   'P 1'
#
loop_
_entity.id
_entity.type
_entity.pdbx_description
1 polymer ?
#
loop_
_entity_poly.entity_id
_entity_poly.type
_entity_poly.pdbx_seq_one_letter_code
_entity_poly.pdbx_strand_id
1 'polypeptide(L)'
;MSRQLMAAVALIVVTGIAIAQPPPRLTPRNDLSIMAREPFQIFDNLYFVGIGEVGSYVIETSEGLILIDTLWDNEGYLDYLLGNIRKVGLDPMDIEYVLILQGHRDHFAGAPALQQVIDARFGTAEEDRKLMVESFGEYAPRIDFIIEHGDTLTLGDTTINLEITPGHTPGTTSLQFPVFDNGVEYQAYFHGGPSVRSDDPAVARRFIADIERIKRIPNLQVHISIHFDTFLPGTGDLFDRAALLTERGPGEPHPWVR
;
A
#
# COMPACT_ATOMS: atom_id res chain seq x y z
N MET A 1 15.80 72.70 -3.43
CA MET A 1 16.72 71.55 -3.36
C MET A 1 16.08 70.44 -2.48
N SER A 2 15.34 69.55 -3.06
CA SER A 2 14.65 68.43 -2.33
C SER A 2 15.54 67.18 -2.35
N ARG A 3 15.90 66.72 -1.17
CA ARG A 3 16.60 65.44 -1.00
C ARG A 3 15.57 64.30 -0.99
N GLN A 4 15.58 63.46 -2.00
CA GLN A 4 14.85 62.20 -1.99
C GLN A 4 15.65 61.19 -1.18
N LEU A 5 15.04 60.66 -0.09
CA LEU A 5 15.54 59.53 0.65
C LEU A 5 15.11 58.23 -0.10
N MET A 6 16.07 57.53 -0.67
CA MET A 6 15.84 56.16 -1.14
C MET A 6 15.90 55.20 0.04
N ALA A 7 14.80 54.55 0.39
CA ALA A 7 14.76 53.49 1.34
C ALA A 7 15.10 52.18 0.60
N ALA A 8 16.24 51.57 0.92
CA ALA A 8 16.60 50.23 0.47
C ALA A 8 15.82 49.19 1.30
N VAL A 9 14.92 48.47 0.67
CA VAL A 9 14.27 47.27 1.28
C VAL A 9 15.19 46.08 1.09
N ALA A 10 15.82 45.63 2.18
CA ALA A 10 16.58 44.41 2.20
C ALA A 10 15.61 43.21 2.25
N LEU A 11 15.54 42.46 1.16
CA LEU A 11 14.80 41.18 1.10
C LEU A 11 15.64 40.11 1.84
N ILE A 12 15.23 39.77 3.06
CA ILE A 12 15.84 38.63 3.78
C ILE A 12 15.19 37.38 3.23
N VAL A 13 15.92 36.65 2.36
CA VAL A 13 15.56 35.31 1.93
C VAL A 13 15.96 34.37 3.07
N VAL A 14 14.99 33.96 3.90
CA VAL A 14 15.18 32.89 4.86
C VAL A 14 15.13 31.57 4.06
N THR A 15 16.29 31.05 3.70
CA THR A 15 16.41 29.68 3.21
C THR A 15 16.20 28.74 4.40
N GLY A 16 14.98 28.27 4.56
CA GLY A 16 14.67 27.19 5.50
C GLY A 16 15.48 25.96 5.10
N ILE A 17 16.44 25.55 5.92
CA ILE A 17 17.06 24.23 5.80
C ILE A 17 15.98 23.24 6.20
N ALA A 18 15.41 22.52 5.25
CA ALA A 18 14.55 21.38 5.53
C ALA A 18 15.40 20.35 6.28
N ILE A 19 15.17 20.22 7.58
CA ILE A 19 15.79 19.19 8.38
C ILE A 19 15.08 17.88 8.01
N ALA A 20 15.73 17.03 7.24
CA ALA A 20 15.21 15.71 6.91
C ALA A 20 14.90 14.95 8.21
N GLN A 21 13.77 14.23 8.22
CA GLN A 21 13.46 13.36 9.35
C GLN A 21 14.58 12.32 9.50
N PRO A 22 15.05 12.04 10.73
CA PRO A 22 16.06 11.01 10.91
C PRO A 22 15.51 9.66 10.43
N PRO A 23 16.32 8.86 9.72
CA PRO A 23 15.89 7.55 9.26
C PRO A 23 15.43 6.69 10.45
N PRO A 24 14.46 5.78 10.24
CA PRO A 24 14.01 4.89 11.29
C PRO A 24 15.16 4.03 11.78
N ARG A 25 15.14 3.67 13.07
CA ARG A 25 16.10 2.72 13.61
C ARG A 25 16.00 1.41 12.82
N LEU A 26 17.14 0.92 12.32
CA LEU A 26 17.20 -0.36 11.64
C LEU A 26 16.82 -1.50 12.58
N THR A 27 15.89 -2.32 12.16
CA THR A 27 15.42 -3.53 12.85
C THR A 27 15.34 -4.66 11.83
N PRO A 28 15.28 -5.95 12.23
CA PRO A 28 15.08 -7.03 11.26
C PRO A 28 13.87 -6.84 10.34
N ARG A 29 12.84 -6.11 10.79
CA ARG A 29 11.59 -5.89 10.03
C ARG A 29 11.71 -4.83 8.92
N ASN A 30 12.67 -3.93 9.01
CA ASN A 30 12.91 -2.88 8.01
C ASN A 30 14.33 -2.93 7.42
N ASP A 31 15.01 -4.06 7.56
CA ASP A 31 16.32 -4.30 6.96
C ASP A 31 16.15 -5.04 5.63
N LEU A 32 16.40 -4.35 4.52
CA LEU A 32 16.28 -4.95 3.18
C LEU A 32 17.21 -6.15 2.97
N SER A 33 18.35 -6.22 3.66
CA SER A 33 19.24 -7.40 3.56
C SER A 33 18.60 -8.67 4.09
N ILE A 34 17.59 -8.53 4.95
CA ILE A 34 16.82 -9.63 5.56
C ILE A 34 15.46 -9.80 4.87
N MET A 35 14.79 -8.66 4.59
CA MET A 35 13.39 -8.64 4.16
C MET A 35 13.18 -8.63 2.66
N ALA A 36 14.21 -8.32 1.86
CA ALA A 36 14.05 -8.31 0.41
C ALA A 36 13.53 -9.67 -0.12
N ARG A 37 12.58 -9.60 -1.02
CA ARG A 37 11.99 -10.76 -1.73
C ARG A 37 11.94 -10.46 -3.22
N GLU A 38 12.08 -11.51 -4.03
CA GLU A 38 11.83 -11.37 -5.46
C GLU A 38 10.34 -11.13 -5.69
N PRO A 39 9.99 -10.16 -6.55
CA PRO A 39 8.61 -9.90 -6.90
C PRO A 39 8.07 -11.00 -7.82
N PHE A 40 6.76 -11.20 -7.82
CA PHE A 40 6.11 -12.19 -8.67
C PHE A 40 4.69 -11.81 -9.03
N GLN A 41 4.21 -12.31 -10.16
CA GLN A 41 2.82 -12.21 -10.57
C GLN A 41 2.00 -13.22 -9.79
N ILE A 42 0.89 -12.76 -9.18
CA ILE A 42 -0.06 -13.62 -8.45
C ILE A 42 -1.21 -14.01 -9.38
N PHE A 43 -1.81 -13.05 -10.05
CA PHE A 43 -2.87 -13.19 -11.05
C PHE A 43 -2.50 -12.41 -12.30
N ASP A 44 -3.22 -12.59 -13.39
CA ASP A 44 -2.93 -11.92 -14.66
C ASP A 44 -2.77 -10.40 -14.49
N ASN A 45 -3.51 -9.79 -13.54
CA ASN A 45 -3.53 -8.35 -13.27
C ASN A 45 -3.04 -7.98 -11.85
N LEU A 46 -2.45 -8.88 -11.07
CA LEU A 46 -2.02 -8.61 -9.70
C LEU A 46 -0.61 -9.12 -9.43
N TYR A 47 0.26 -8.23 -8.95
CA TYR A 47 1.67 -8.49 -8.71
C TYR A 47 2.07 -8.16 -7.28
N PHE A 48 2.88 -9.01 -6.66
CA PHE A 48 3.56 -8.72 -5.40
C PHE A 48 4.90 -8.04 -5.68
N VAL A 49 5.13 -6.89 -5.03
CA VAL A 49 6.37 -6.11 -5.16
C VAL A 49 6.96 -5.71 -3.80
N GLY A 50 6.41 -6.25 -2.71
CA GLY A 50 6.73 -5.92 -1.32
C GLY A 50 7.95 -6.62 -0.75
N ILE A 51 7.98 -6.73 0.57
CA ILE A 51 9.05 -7.35 1.37
C ILE A 51 8.55 -8.56 2.15
N GLY A 52 9.43 -9.20 2.90
CA GLY A 52 9.13 -10.46 3.61
C GLY A 52 8.02 -10.41 4.66
N GLU A 53 7.62 -9.25 5.16
CA GLU A 53 6.62 -9.11 6.22
C GLU A 53 5.47 -8.17 5.83
N VAL A 54 5.74 -7.22 4.94
CA VAL A 54 4.79 -6.20 4.51
C VAL A 54 4.60 -6.28 3.01
N GLY A 55 3.34 -6.40 2.59
CA GLY A 55 2.97 -6.39 1.19
C GLY A 55 3.01 -4.99 0.60
N SER A 56 3.49 -4.89 -0.62
CA SER A 56 3.14 -3.86 -1.57
C SER A 56 2.76 -4.57 -2.85
N TYR A 57 1.73 -4.11 -3.52
CA TYR A 57 1.17 -4.81 -4.67
C TYR A 57 0.87 -3.83 -5.80
N VAL A 58 0.90 -4.32 -7.02
CA VAL A 58 0.46 -3.56 -8.19
C VAL A 58 -0.74 -4.26 -8.80
N ILE A 59 -1.80 -3.49 -9.05
CA ILE A 59 -2.92 -3.90 -9.88
C ILE A 59 -2.69 -3.26 -11.26
N GLU A 60 -2.54 -4.08 -12.28
CA GLU A 60 -2.45 -3.65 -13.67
C GLU A 60 -3.85 -3.50 -14.25
N THR A 61 -4.08 -2.40 -14.95
CA THR A 61 -5.35 -2.09 -15.62
C THR A 61 -5.12 -1.68 -17.08
N SER A 62 -6.17 -1.56 -17.87
CA SER A 62 -6.05 -1.13 -19.26
C SER A 62 -5.62 0.35 -19.44
N GLU A 63 -5.59 1.16 -18.36
CA GLU A 63 -5.25 2.59 -18.40
C GLU A 63 -4.15 3.00 -17.44
N GLY A 64 -3.36 2.06 -16.91
CA GLY A 64 -2.25 2.32 -16.01
C GLY A 64 -2.26 1.41 -14.79
N LEU A 65 -1.50 1.78 -13.77
CA LEU A 65 -1.24 0.97 -12.60
C LEU A 65 -1.84 1.59 -11.34
N ILE A 66 -2.28 0.73 -10.42
CA ILE A 66 -2.65 1.11 -9.06
C ILE A 66 -1.67 0.44 -8.10
N LEU A 67 -0.89 1.23 -7.37
CA LEU A 67 0.03 0.74 -6.34
C LEU A 67 -0.69 0.69 -4.98
N ILE A 68 -0.54 -0.41 -4.27
CA ILE A 68 -1.00 -0.60 -2.89
C ILE A 68 0.19 -0.55 -1.96
N ASP A 69 0.20 0.41 -1.04
CA ASP A 69 1.22 0.72 -0.05
C ASP A 69 2.64 0.97 -0.62
N THR A 70 3.45 1.70 0.14
CA THR A 70 4.74 2.23 -0.33
C THR A 70 5.93 1.78 0.50
N LEU A 71 5.72 0.87 1.47
CA LEU A 71 6.75 0.33 2.35
C LEU A 71 7.40 1.39 3.26
N TRP A 72 8.63 1.11 3.73
CA TRP A 72 9.43 1.93 4.62
C TRP A 72 10.17 3.07 3.89
N ASP A 73 10.71 4.02 4.66
CA ASP A 73 11.51 5.16 4.21
C ASP A 73 13.03 4.99 4.48
N ASN A 74 13.49 3.78 4.79
CA ASN A 74 14.91 3.50 4.92
C ASN A 74 15.63 3.64 3.57
N GLU A 75 16.93 3.87 3.63
CA GLU A 75 17.78 3.92 2.43
C GLU A 75 17.59 2.67 1.55
N GLY A 76 17.45 2.89 0.25
CA GLY A 76 17.29 1.83 -0.74
C GLY A 76 15.85 1.33 -0.96
N TYR A 77 14.88 1.67 -0.10
CA TYR A 77 13.51 1.18 -0.25
C TYR A 77 12.81 1.70 -1.51
N LEU A 78 13.02 2.97 -1.88
CA LEU A 78 12.47 3.51 -3.11
C LEU A 78 13.00 2.76 -4.34
N ASP A 79 14.32 2.60 -4.43
CA ASP A 79 14.96 1.88 -5.54
C ASP A 79 14.52 0.42 -5.59
N TYR A 80 14.36 -0.21 -4.43
CA TYR A 80 13.87 -1.57 -4.29
C TYR A 80 12.44 -1.71 -4.82
N LEU A 81 11.51 -0.84 -4.40
CA LEU A 81 10.12 -0.87 -4.83
C LEU A 81 10.00 -0.65 -6.34
N LEU A 82 10.62 0.43 -6.85
CA LEU A 82 10.62 0.72 -8.29
C LEU A 82 11.32 -0.37 -9.10
N GLY A 83 12.40 -0.94 -8.56
CA GLY A 83 13.12 -2.06 -9.16
C GLY A 83 12.26 -3.33 -9.24
N ASN A 84 11.49 -3.63 -8.20
CA ASN A 84 10.59 -4.79 -8.18
C ASN A 84 9.44 -4.64 -9.19
N ILE A 85 8.87 -3.43 -9.32
CA ILE A 85 7.85 -3.16 -10.34
C ILE A 85 8.40 -3.42 -11.74
N ARG A 86 9.63 -2.94 -12.03
CA ARG A 86 10.29 -3.21 -13.33
C ARG A 86 10.62 -4.68 -13.55
N LYS A 87 11.00 -5.42 -12.51
CA LYS A 87 11.31 -6.87 -12.60
C LYS A 87 10.09 -7.71 -13.03
N VAL A 88 8.89 -7.29 -12.67
CA VAL A 88 7.66 -7.97 -13.14
C VAL A 88 7.17 -7.46 -14.49
N GLY A 89 7.96 -6.61 -15.17
CA GLY A 89 7.68 -6.14 -16.53
C GLY A 89 6.84 -4.88 -16.63
N LEU A 90 6.54 -4.21 -15.50
CA LEU A 90 5.73 -2.99 -15.44
C LEU A 90 6.61 -1.73 -15.37
N ASP A 91 6.10 -0.60 -15.89
CA ASP A 91 6.78 0.69 -15.72
C ASP A 91 6.19 1.44 -14.51
N PRO A 92 7.00 1.75 -13.47
CA PRO A 92 6.51 2.55 -12.37
C PRO A 92 6.00 3.94 -12.75
N MET A 93 6.33 4.44 -13.95
CA MET A 93 5.83 5.72 -14.45
C MET A 93 4.36 5.67 -14.90
N ASP A 94 3.82 4.46 -15.08
CA ASP A 94 2.41 4.24 -15.42
C ASP A 94 1.51 4.17 -14.17
N ILE A 95 2.06 4.41 -12.96
CA ILE A 95 1.26 4.44 -11.73
C ILE A 95 0.41 5.72 -11.70
N GLU A 96 -0.91 5.54 -11.79
CA GLU A 96 -1.92 6.61 -11.74
C GLU A 96 -2.44 6.85 -10.31
N TYR A 97 -2.52 5.79 -9.51
CA TYR A 97 -3.02 5.84 -8.14
C TYR A 97 -2.12 5.06 -7.17
N VAL A 98 -1.97 5.63 -5.98
CA VAL A 98 -1.36 4.95 -4.83
C VAL A 98 -2.39 4.91 -3.70
N LEU A 99 -2.81 3.72 -3.30
CA LEU A 99 -3.72 3.49 -2.18
C LEU A 99 -2.91 3.10 -0.95
N ILE A 100 -2.90 3.95 0.07
CA ILE A 100 -2.29 3.65 1.37
C ILE A 100 -3.38 3.08 2.26
N LEU A 101 -3.27 1.78 2.59
CA LEU A 101 -4.34 1.04 3.25
C LEU A 101 -4.35 1.19 4.76
N GLN A 102 -3.24 1.63 5.36
CA GLN A 102 -3.18 1.87 6.80
C GLN A 102 -2.09 2.90 7.18
N GLY A 103 -2.32 3.60 8.29
CA GLY A 103 -1.49 4.70 8.77
C GLY A 103 -0.25 4.29 9.56
N HIS A 104 0.23 3.04 9.50
CA HIS A 104 1.51 2.65 10.09
C HIS A 104 2.67 2.90 9.12
N ARG A 105 3.84 3.19 9.68
CA ARG A 105 5.04 3.62 8.95
C ARG A 105 5.46 2.66 7.84
N ASP A 106 5.34 1.38 8.06
CA ASP A 106 5.69 0.30 7.11
C ASP A 106 4.81 0.25 5.85
N HIS A 107 3.74 1.04 5.80
CA HIS A 107 2.82 1.12 4.66
C HIS A 107 2.93 2.43 3.89
N PHE A 108 3.20 3.54 4.57
CA PHE A 108 3.15 4.86 3.94
C PHE A 108 4.48 5.61 3.89
N ALA A 109 5.49 5.19 4.66
CA ALA A 109 6.69 6.00 4.86
C ALA A 109 7.51 6.20 3.58
N GLY A 110 7.43 5.29 2.61
CA GLY A 110 8.05 5.47 1.29
C GLY A 110 7.33 6.48 0.39
N ALA A 111 6.07 6.86 0.70
CA ALA A 111 5.27 7.72 -0.15
C ALA A 111 5.89 9.11 -0.41
N PRO A 112 6.45 9.83 0.57
CA PRO A 112 7.06 11.13 0.30
C PRO A 112 8.22 11.08 -0.72
N ALA A 113 9.02 10.02 -0.69
CA ALA A 113 10.10 9.83 -1.67
C ALA A 113 9.54 9.45 -3.04
N LEU A 114 8.53 8.59 -3.07
CA LEU A 114 7.85 8.17 -4.30
C LEU A 114 7.19 9.37 -5.00
N GLN A 115 6.57 10.30 -4.26
CA GLN A 115 5.95 11.53 -4.77
C GLN A 115 6.92 12.50 -5.45
N GLN A 116 8.23 12.34 -5.29
CA GLN A 116 9.23 13.14 -5.98
C GLN A 116 9.56 12.60 -7.37
N VAL A 117 9.17 11.36 -7.68
CA VAL A 117 9.61 10.65 -8.88
C VAL A 117 8.48 10.15 -9.77
N ILE A 118 7.24 10.07 -9.27
CA ILE A 118 6.05 9.72 -10.07
C ILE A 118 4.97 10.79 -9.93
N ASP A 119 4.14 10.92 -10.96
CA ASP A 119 2.97 11.82 -10.98
C ASP A 119 1.67 11.01 -10.77
N ALA A 120 1.51 10.48 -9.56
CA ALA A 120 0.33 9.69 -9.17
C ALA A 120 -0.51 10.41 -8.12
N ARG A 121 -1.78 10.02 -8.00
CA ARG A 121 -2.71 10.49 -6.97
C ARG A 121 -2.70 9.54 -5.77
N PHE A 122 -2.44 10.08 -4.58
CA PHE A 122 -2.35 9.33 -3.32
C PHE A 122 -3.65 9.43 -2.54
N GLY A 123 -4.20 8.27 -2.15
CA GLY A 123 -5.42 8.16 -1.37
C GLY A 123 -5.25 7.33 -0.10
N THR A 124 -5.96 7.73 0.95
CA THR A 124 -6.09 6.98 2.21
C THR A 124 -7.33 7.43 2.97
N ALA A 125 -7.75 6.70 3.99
CA ALA A 125 -8.84 7.10 4.87
C ALA A 125 -8.44 8.31 5.75
N GLU A 126 -9.41 9.17 6.08
CA GLU A 126 -9.16 10.39 6.86
C GLU A 126 -8.53 10.11 8.23
N GLU A 127 -8.96 9.05 8.92
CA GLU A 127 -8.41 8.73 10.24
C GLU A 127 -6.93 8.29 10.14
N ASP A 128 -6.56 7.60 9.08
CA ASP A 128 -5.17 7.19 8.85
C ASP A 128 -4.31 8.34 8.31
N ARG A 129 -4.88 9.27 7.53
CA ARG A 129 -4.21 10.53 7.20
C ARG A 129 -3.83 11.32 8.46
N LYS A 130 -4.75 11.41 9.44
CA LYS A 130 -4.46 12.05 10.73
C LYS A 130 -3.34 11.32 11.48
N LEU A 131 -3.39 9.99 11.52
CA LEU A 131 -2.34 9.17 12.15
C LEU A 131 -0.97 9.36 11.50
N MET A 132 -0.91 9.46 10.17
CA MET A 132 0.32 9.77 9.44
C MET A 132 0.88 11.15 9.81
N VAL A 133 0.00 12.18 9.84
CA VAL A 133 0.40 13.55 10.24
C VAL A 133 0.86 13.60 11.69
N GLU A 134 0.18 12.90 12.60
CA GLU A 134 0.60 12.79 14.01
C GLU A 134 1.99 12.15 14.14
N SER A 135 2.26 11.11 13.34
CA SER A 135 3.51 10.33 13.41
C SER A 135 4.69 11.03 12.71
N PHE A 136 4.43 11.75 11.61
CA PHE A 136 5.46 12.27 10.70
C PHE A 136 5.47 13.81 10.60
N GLY A 137 4.43 14.51 11.10
CA GLY A 137 4.33 15.96 11.02
C GLY A 137 4.40 16.46 9.58
N GLU A 138 5.32 17.37 9.31
CA GLU A 138 5.56 17.96 7.98
C GLU A 138 6.11 16.97 6.93
N TYR A 139 6.59 15.80 7.37
CA TYR A 139 7.09 14.74 6.50
C TYR A 139 6.02 13.74 6.10
N ALA A 140 4.78 13.91 6.56
CA ALA A 140 3.67 13.08 6.12
C ALA A 140 3.44 13.23 4.61
N PRO A 141 3.05 12.15 3.89
CA PRO A 141 2.80 12.24 2.47
C PRO A 141 1.66 13.21 2.14
N ARG A 142 1.72 13.83 0.96
CA ARG A 142 0.58 14.53 0.38
C ARG A 142 -0.51 13.50 0.08
N ILE A 143 -1.73 13.76 0.55
CA ILE A 143 -2.90 12.97 0.23
C ILE A 143 -3.79 13.79 -0.70
N ASP A 144 -4.04 13.26 -1.89
CA ASP A 144 -4.78 13.95 -2.96
C ASP A 144 -6.29 13.70 -2.88
N PHE A 145 -6.71 12.57 -2.27
CA PHE A 145 -8.12 12.27 -2.03
C PHE A 145 -8.31 11.42 -0.77
N ILE A 146 -9.44 11.59 -0.12
CA ILE A 146 -9.85 10.82 1.05
C ILE A 146 -10.74 9.67 0.58
N ILE A 147 -10.47 8.48 1.14
CA ILE A 147 -11.27 7.28 0.92
C ILE A 147 -12.36 7.22 1.98
N GLU A 148 -13.61 7.10 1.56
CA GLU A 148 -14.75 6.85 2.42
C GLU A 148 -15.24 5.40 2.29
N HIS A 149 -15.95 4.90 3.32
CA HIS A 149 -16.47 3.55 3.28
C HIS A 149 -17.55 3.39 2.21
N GLY A 150 -17.32 2.47 1.28
CA GLY A 150 -18.23 2.20 0.16
C GLY A 150 -17.91 2.97 -1.12
N ASP A 151 -16.83 3.75 -1.12
CA ASP A 151 -16.33 4.37 -2.34
C ASP A 151 -15.89 3.33 -3.36
N THR A 152 -15.80 3.77 -4.62
CA THR A 152 -15.22 2.99 -5.71
C THR A 152 -14.14 3.80 -6.42
N LEU A 153 -13.05 3.13 -6.80
CA LEU A 153 -12.03 3.66 -7.69
C LEU A 153 -12.05 2.86 -8.98
N THR A 154 -12.23 3.52 -10.11
CA THR A 154 -12.15 2.90 -11.42
C THR A 154 -10.96 3.48 -12.19
N LEU A 155 -10.14 2.59 -12.74
CA LEU A 155 -9.08 2.91 -13.70
C LEU A 155 -9.16 1.88 -14.84
N GLY A 156 -9.35 2.36 -16.06
CA GLY A 156 -9.53 1.50 -17.22
C GLY A 156 -10.66 0.47 -17.03
N ASP A 157 -10.32 -0.78 -17.18
CA ASP A 157 -11.23 -1.93 -17.06
C ASP A 157 -11.40 -2.48 -15.62
N THR A 158 -10.73 -1.88 -14.64
CA THR A 158 -10.76 -2.36 -13.26
C THR A 158 -11.48 -1.38 -12.34
N THR A 159 -12.46 -1.89 -11.57
CA THR A 159 -13.14 -1.16 -10.50
C THR A 159 -12.84 -1.81 -9.15
N ILE A 160 -12.37 -1.01 -8.21
CA ILE A 160 -12.07 -1.41 -6.83
C ILE A 160 -13.15 -0.83 -5.92
N ASN A 161 -13.82 -1.68 -5.13
CA ASN A 161 -14.64 -1.22 -4.01
C ASN A 161 -13.75 -1.01 -2.79
N LEU A 162 -13.90 0.14 -2.13
CA LEU A 162 -13.09 0.59 -1.01
C LEU A 162 -13.91 0.51 0.28
N GLU A 163 -13.40 -0.19 1.28
CA GLU A 163 -14.11 -0.42 2.53
C GLU A 163 -13.25 -0.01 3.73
N ILE A 164 -13.76 0.84 4.61
CA ILE A 164 -13.09 1.13 5.88
C ILE A 164 -13.43 0.00 6.86
N THR A 165 -12.39 -0.74 7.27
CA THR A 165 -12.45 -1.91 8.14
C THR A 165 -11.56 -1.71 9.36
N PRO A 166 -11.96 -0.83 10.31
CA PRO A 166 -11.12 -0.43 11.43
C PRO A 166 -10.83 -1.59 12.37
N GLY A 167 -9.63 -1.58 12.93
CA GLY A 167 -9.15 -2.62 13.86
C GLY A 167 -7.65 -2.56 14.00
N HIS A 168 -6.93 -2.66 12.90
CA HIS A 168 -5.48 -2.53 12.88
C HIS A 168 -5.03 -1.06 13.03
N THR A 169 -5.65 -0.18 12.26
CA THR A 169 -5.68 1.28 12.46
C THR A 169 -7.13 1.76 12.41
N PRO A 170 -7.43 2.98 12.87
CA PRO A 170 -8.78 3.54 12.80
C PRO A 170 -9.32 3.68 11.37
N GLY A 171 -8.44 3.94 10.40
CA GLY A 171 -8.76 4.13 8.98
C GLY A 171 -8.38 2.96 8.10
N THR A 172 -8.02 1.78 8.66
CA THR A 172 -7.67 0.61 7.84
C THR A 172 -8.65 0.44 6.70
N THR A 173 -8.12 0.43 5.48
CA THR A 173 -8.90 0.27 4.24
C THR A 173 -8.68 -1.11 3.66
N SER A 174 -9.77 -1.79 3.29
CA SER A 174 -9.76 -3.07 2.58
C SER A 174 -10.35 -2.88 1.19
N LEU A 175 -9.96 -3.75 0.25
CA LEU A 175 -10.31 -3.62 -1.14
C LEU A 175 -11.06 -4.87 -1.61
N GLN A 176 -12.05 -4.69 -2.51
CA GLN A 176 -12.64 -5.79 -3.27
C GLN A 176 -12.56 -5.47 -4.76
N PHE A 177 -11.96 -6.37 -5.54
CA PHE A 177 -11.74 -6.16 -6.97
C PHE A 177 -11.61 -7.48 -7.72
N PRO A 178 -11.81 -7.50 -9.06
CA PRO A 178 -11.63 -8.68 -9.88
C PRO A 178 -10.13 -8.98 -10.07
N VAL A 179 -9.78 -10.27 -10.02
CA VAL A 179 -8.47 -10.80 -10.45
C VAL A 179 -8.69 -11.89 -11.49
N PHE A 180 -7.71 -12.12 -12.36
CA PHE A 180 -7.85 -13.04 -13.47
C PHE A 180 -6.75 -14.10 -13.44
N ASP A 181 -7.13 -15.36 -13.75
CA ASP A 181 -6.19 -16.47 -13.92
C ASP A 181 -6.45 -17.09 -15.30
N ASN A 182 -5.54 -16.89 -16.24
CA ASN A 182 -5.69 -17.28 -17.64
C ASN A 182 -7.01 -16.76 -18.25
N GLY A 183 -7.39 -15.52 -17.92
CA GLY A 183 -8.59 -14.85 -18.36
C GLY A 183 -9.88 -15.27 -17.64
N VAL A 184 -9.82 -16.15 -16.66
CA VAL A 184 -10.96 -16.50 -15.80
C VAL A 184 -11.02 -15.53 -14.63
N GLU A 185 -12.16 -14.85 -14.47
CA GLU A 185 -12.38 -13.86 -13.41
C GLU A 185 -12.69 -14.53 -12.06
N TYR A 186 -12.07 -13.99 -10.99
CA TYR A 186 -12.33 -14.31 -9.58
C TYR A 186 -12.51 -13.03 -8.78
N GLN A 187 -13.36 -13.05 -7.76
CA GLN A 187 -13.50 -11.94 -6.81
C GLN A 187 -12.47 -12.06 -5.70
N ALA A 188 -11.61 -11.05 -5.59
CA ALA A 188 -10.63 -10.93 -4.53
C ALA A 188 -11.07 -9.96 -3.44
N TYR A 189 -10.77 -10.32 -2.19
CA TYR A 189 -10.80 -9.43 -1.05
C TYR A 189 -9.38 -9.24 -0.53
N PHE A 190 -8.94 -8.00 -0.48
CA PHE A 190 -7.66 -7.59 0.02
C PHE A 190 -7.84 -6.94 1.40
N HIS A 191 -7.31 -7.58 2.44
CA HIS A 191 -7.45 -7.11 3.81
C HIS A 191 -6.30 -6.17 4.18
N GLY A 192 -6.60 -4.90 4.46
CA GLY A 192 -5.62 -3.86 4.74
C GLY A 192 -4.97 -3.93 6.13
N GLY A 193 -5.50 -4.76 7.05
CA GLY A 193 -4.91 -4.91 8.38
C GLY A 193 -5.49 -6.11 9.15
N PRO A 194 -4.74 -7.21 9.30
CA PRO A 194 -5.29 -8.52 9.71
C PRO A 194 -5.53 -8.68 11.21
N SER A 195 -5.30 -7.67 12.04
CA SER A 195 -5.40 -7.79 13.50
C SER A 195 -6.01 -6.55 14.14
N VAL A 196 -6.54 -6.71 15.36
CA VAL A 196 -6.99 -5.58 16.18
C VAL A 196 -5.82 -5.08 17.02
N ARG A 197 -5.54 -3.77 16.95
CA ARG A 197 -4.51 -3.08 17.74
C ARG A 197 -5.11 -1.99 18.62
N SER A 198 -6.24 -2.29 19.25
CA SER A 198 -6.96 -1.37 20.15
C SER A 198 -7.40 -2.11 21.41
N ASP A 199 -7.27 -1.46 22.55
CA ASP A 199 -7.78 -1.96 23.84
C ASP A 199 -9.29 -1.68 24.01
N ASP A 200 -9.93 -0.93 23.09
CA ASP A 200 -11.37 -0.68 23.11
C ASP A 200 -12.13 -1.90 22.59
N PRO A 201 -12.96 -2.55 23.44
CA PRO A 201 -13.76 -3.69 23.03
C PRO A 201 -14.75 -3.38 21.91
N ALA A 202 -15.12 -2.11 21.70
CA ALA A 202 -16.01 -1.71 20.61
C ALA A 202 -15.31 -1.88 19.24
N VAL A 203 -14.01 -1.57 19.16
CA VAL A 203 -13.19 -1.78 17.96
C VAL A 203 -13.11 -3.27 17.63
N ALA A 204 -12.84 -4.12 18.63
CA ALA A 204 -12.80 -5.56 18.45
C ALA A 204 -14.14 -6.13 17.95
N ARG A 205 -15.27 -5.67 18.54
CA ARG A 205 -16.62 -6.07 18.07
C ARG A 205 -16.88 -5.63 16.63
N ARG A 206 -16.45 -4.41 16.27
CA ARG A 206 -16.57 -3.89 14.90
C ARG A 206 -15.78 -4.76 13.94
N PHE A 207 -14.52 -5.02 14.25
CA PHE A 207 -13.63 -5.86 13.42
C PHE A 207 -14.24 -7.26 13.19
N ILE A 208 -14.76 -7.91 14.25
CA ILE A 208 -15.43 -9.22 14.13
C ILE A 208 -16.66 -9.12 13.22
N ALA A 209 -17.47 -8.06 13.36
CA ALA A 209 -18.64 -7.86 12.51
C ALA A 209 -18.26 -7.66 11.04
N ASP A 210 -17.16 -6.94 10.75
CA ASP A 210 -16.64 -6.77 9.40
C ASP A 210 -16.16 -8.10 8.81
N ILE A 211 -15.43 -8.92 9.57
CA ILE A 211 -15.03 -10.27 9.15
C ILE A 211 -16.25 -11.14 8.83
N GLU A 212 -17.28 -11.13 9.68
CA GLU A 212 -18.51 -11.90 9.43
C GLU A 212 -19.31 -11.37 8.23
N ARG A 213 -19.22 -10.08 7.91
CA ARG A 213 -19.80 -9.49 6.70
C ARG A 213 -19.01 -9.93 5.47
N ILE A 214 -17.68 -9.85 5.51
CA ILE A 214 -16.78 -10.25 4.41
C ILE A 214 -17.03 -11.72 4.03
N LYS A 215 -17.15 -12.61 5.00
CA LYS A 215 -17.45 -14.04 4.77
C LYS A 215 -18.77 -14.29 4.02
N ARG A 216 -19.66 -13.30 3.95
CA ARG A 216 -20.96 -13.37 3.25
C ARG A 216 -20.95 -12.70 1.88
N ILE A 217 -19.81 -12.11 1.45
CA ILE A 217 -19.70 -11.54 0.11
C ILE A 217 -19.89 -12.67 -0.90
N PRO A 218 -20.90 -12.55 -1.81
CA PRO A 218 -21.14 -13.57 -2.81
C PRO A 218 -19.93 -13.73 -3.74
N ASN A 219 -19.62 -14.97 -4.08
CA ASN A 219 -18.54 -15.32 -5.02
C ASN A 219 -17.14 -14.81 -4.61
N LEU A 220 -16.92 -14.53 -3.34
CA LEU A 220 -15.59 -14.23 -2.83
C LEU A 220 -14.75 -15.50 -2.82
N GLN A 221 -13.71 -15.56 -3.65
CA GLN A 221 -12.92 -16.76 -3.91
C GLN A 221 -11.45 -16.58 -3.57
N VAL A 222 -10.97 -15.32 -3.51
CA VAL A 222 -9.56 -15.00 -3.28
C VAL A 222 -9.44 -14.08 -2.07
N HIS A 223 -8.55 -14.46 -1.15
CA HIS A 223 -8.20 -13.61 0.00
C HIS A 223 -6.71 -13.30 -0.02
N ILE A 224 -6.39 -12.00 0.06
CA ILE A 224 -5.04 -11.45 0.10
C ILE A 224 -4.91 -10.59 1.34
N SER A 225 -3.76 -10.62 1.99
CA SER A 225 -3.45 -9.82 3.17
C SER A 225 -2.24 -8.93 2.91
N ILE A 226 -2.23 -7.77 3.55
CA ILE A 226 -1.10 -6.84 3.50
C ILE A 226 0.07 -7.31 4.39
N HIS A 227 -0.20 -8.10 5.42
CA HIS A 227 0.78 -8.70 6.31
C HIS A 227 0.79 -10.23 6.21
N PHE A 228 1.95 -10.82 6.33
CA PHE A 228 2.17 -12.26 6.37
C PHE A 228 3.38 -12.57 7.26
N ASP A 229 3.48 -13.81 7.73
CA ASP A 229 4.54 -14.23 8.63
C ASP A 229 5.59 -15.07 7.89
N THR A 230 6.69 -14.43 7.48
CA THR A 230 7.81 -15.09 6.82
C THR A 230 8.73 -15.87 7.75
N PHE A 231 8.52 -15.72 9.06
CA PHE A 231 9.31 -16.45 10.06
C PHE A 231 8.69 -17.82 10.45
N LEU A 232 7.48 -18.10 9.95
CA LEU A 232 6.77 -19.36 10.16
C LEU A 232 6.45 -20.04 8.83
N PRO A 233 7.44 -20.59 8.12
CA PRO A 233 7.22 -21.29 6.84
C PRO A 233 6.29 -22.50 7.04
N GLY A 234 5.52 -22.81 6.00
CA GLY A 234 4.54 -23.91 6.02
C GLY A 234 3.20 -23.55 6.67
N THR A 235 2.95 -22.26 6.96
CA THR A 235 1.67 -21.78 7.50
C THR A 235 0.63 -21.49 6.42
N GLY A 236 0.96 -21.69 5.12
CA GLY A 236 0.11 -21.35 3.98
C GLY A 236 0.03 -19.84 3.73
N ASP A 237 1.09 -19.13 4.08
CA ASP A 237 1.24 -17.69 3.83
C ASP A 237 1.44 -17.36 2.34
N LEU A 238 1.75 -16.09 2.05
CA LEU A 238 1.96 -15.59 0.70
C LEU A 238 3.07 -16.36 -0.05
N PHE A 239 4.20 -16.63 0.59
CA PHE A 239 5.38 -17.24 -0.05
C PHE A 239 5.23 -18.75 -0.22
N ASP A 240 4.54 -19.42 0.70
CA ASP A 240 4.17 -20.83 0.53
C ASP A 240 3.27 -21.01 -0.70
N ARG A 241 2.31 -20.10 -0.89
CA ARG A 241 1.43 -20.11 -2.07
C ARG A 241 2.17 -19.73 -3.35
N ALA A 242 3.12 -18.79 -3.28
CA ALA A 242 3.97 -18.42 -4.43
C ALA A 242 4.81 -19.62 -4.90
N ALA A 243 5.34 -20.43 -3.96
CA ALA A 243 6.04 -21.65 -4.30
C ALA A 243 5.12 -22.64 -5.04
N LEU A 244 3.90 -22.86 -4.52
CA LEU A 244 2.89 -23.69 -5.19
C LEU A 244 2.49 -23.16 -6.56
N LEU A 245 2.43 -21.85 -6.73
CA LEU A 245 2.11 -21.22 -8.02
C LEU A 245 3.20 -21.53 -9.06
N THR A 246 4.46 -21.50 -8.64
CA THR A 246 5.61 -21.80 -9.50
C THR A 246 5.63 -23.28 -9.94
N GLU A 247 5.14 -24.18 -9.09
CA GLU A 247 5.07 -25.62 -9.35
C GLU A 247 3.79 -26.05 -10.09
N ARG A 248 2.83 -25.15 -10.24
CA ARG A 248 1.49 -25.42 -10.79
C ARG A 248 1.55 -25.90 -12.22
N GLY A 249 0.97 -27.09 -12.47
CA GLY A 249 0.78 -27.65 -13.80
C GLY A 249 -0.47 -27.11 -14.52
N PRO A 250 -0.56 -27.34 -15.85
CA PRO A 250 -1.74 -26.96 -16.61
C PRO A 250 -3.02 -27.61 -16.07
N GLY A 251 -4.06 -26.80 -15.79
CA GLY A 251 -5.36 -27.25 -15.30
C GLY A 251 -5.44 -27.50 -13.80
N GLU A 252 -4.36 -27.29 -13.06
CA GLU A 252 -4.40 -27.33 -11.59
C GLU A 252 -5.04 -26.04 -11.04
N PRO A 253 -5.74 -26.12 -9.89
CA PRO A 253 -6.39 -24.96 -9.29
C PRO A 253 -5.35 -23.91 -8.87
N HIS A 254 -5.73 -22.63 -8.94
CA HIS A 254 -4.87 -21.53 -8.49
C HIS A 254 -4.73 -21.56 -6.95
N PRO A 255 -3.51 -21.41 -6.36
CA PRO A 255 -3.27 -21.56 -4.91
C PRO A 255 -4.03 -20.56 -4.03
N TRP A 256 -4.48 -19.43 -4.57
CA TRP A 256 -5.32 -18.44 -3.87
C TRP A 256 -6.81 -18.64 -4.06
N VAL A 257 -7.27 -19.42 -5.03
CA VAL A 257 -8.69 -19.67 -5.29
C VAL A 257 -9.21 -20.79 -4.38
N ARG A 258 -10.36 -20.54 -3.71
CA ARG A 258 -11.01 -21.48 -2.78
C ARG A 258 -12.47 -21.70 -3.15
#